data_e0596d2fc4e098b8d7e02b778bbab99c
#
_entry.id   e0596d2fc4e098b8d7e02b778bbab99c
#
_cell.length_a   1.000
_cell.length_b   1.000
_cell.length_c   1.000
_cell.angle_alpha   90.00
_cell.angle_beta   90.00
_cell.angle_gamma   90.00
#
_symmetry.space_group_name_H-M   'P 1'
#
loop_
_entity.id
_entity.type
_entity.pdbx_description
1 polymer ?
#
loop_
_entity_poly.entity_id
_entity_poly.type
_entity_poly.pdbx_seq_one_letter_code
_entity_poly.pdbx_strand_id
1 'polypeptide(L)'
;MTIKEKLRQFLRPGRDVLRRAAQRPGVGRVTWGDFARLRPINSNWGFERGTPIDRYYIEKFLEQNAAHIRGRVLEVAGNEYTKKYGGNRVDKSDILHHTDGNPRATIIADLTDPSQGPDALFDCIICTQTLQFVYDVSAAVTSLHRFLKPGGILLMTVPGISQISPEDMESTGDYWRFTTATLQRLLSAEFAADDVSIESHGNVKSSIGFLHGIAATELPEEELLQSDLQFQLLLTAVVRKPS
;
A
#
# COMPACT_ATOMS: atom_id res chain seq x y z
N MET A 1 -41.53 -12.73 4.17
CA MET A 1 -40.92 -13.03 2.85
C MET A 1 -41.94 -12.70 1.76
N THR A 2 -41.60 -11.73 0.93
CA THR A 2 -42.51 -11.24 -0.12
C THR A 2 -42.63 -12.24 -1.29
N ILE A 3 -43.72 -12.15 -2.07
CA ILE A 3 -43.93 -12.98 -3.26
C ILE A 3 -42.73 -12.85 -4.23
N LYS A 4 -42.12 -11.65 -4.32
CA LYS A 4 -40.90 -11.40 -5.12
C LYS A 4 -39.67 -12.18 -4.61
N GLU A 5 -39.52 -12.35 -3.32
CA GLU A 5 -38.42 -13.11 -2.71
C GLU A 5 -38.59 -14.62 -2.97
N LYS A 6 -39.82 -15.15 -2.85
CA LYS A 6 -40.11 -16.54 -3.18
C LYS A 6 -39.88 -16.83 -4.65
N LEU A 7 -40.31 -15.95 -5.57
CA LEU A 7 -40.09 -16.10 -6.99
C LEU A 7 -38.59 -16.03 -7.37
N ARG A 8 -37.81 -15.14 -6.73
CA ARG A 8 -36.34 -15.08 -6.91
C ARG A 8 -35.66 -16.37 -6.44
N GLN A 9 -36.12 -16.95 -5.33
CA GLN A 9 -35.56 -18.18 -4.77
C GLN A 9 -35.87 -19.39 -5.66
N PHE A 10 -37.07 -19.44 -6.26
CA PHE A 10 -37.47 -20.51 -7.17
C PHE A 10 -36.76 -20.48 -8.53
N LEU A 11 -36.44 -19.26 -9.04
CA LEU A 11 -35.75 -19.07 -10.31
C LEU A 11 -34.20 -19.12 -10.21
N ARG A 12 -33.65 -19.18 -8.99
CA ARG A 12 -32.20 -19.24 -8.76
C ARG A 12 -31.51 -20.41 -9.48
N PRO A 13 -31.97 -21.67 -9.37
CA PRO A 13 -31.25 -22.79 -9.95
C PRO A 13 -31.10 -22.69 -11.47
N GLY A 14 -32.17 -22.30 -12.20
CA GLY A 14 -32.12 -22.14 -13.65
C GLY A 14 -31.20 -21.00 -14.11
N ARG A 15 -31.21 -19.87 -13.36
CA ARG A 15 -30.29 -18.74 -13.63
C ARG A 15 -28.84 -19.08 -13.38
N ASP A 16 -28.54 -19.88 -12.37
CA ASP A 16 -27.17 -20.29 -12.04
C ASP A 16 -26.63 -21.28 -13.07
N VAL A 17 -27.46 -22.18 -13.60
CA VAL A 17 -27.08 -23.05 -14.71
C VAL A 17 -26.76 -22.24 -15.97
N LEU A 18 -27.61 -21.28 -16.33
CA LEU A 18 -27.37 -20.41 -17.49
C LEU A 18 -26.11 -19.57 -17.33
N ARG A 19 -25.88 -19.01 -16.12
CA ARG A 19 -24.66 -18.25 -15.81
C ARG A 19 -23.41 -19.11 -15.92
N ARG A 20 -23.45 -20.36 -15.44
CA ARG A 20 -22.34 -21.32 -15.58
C ARG A 20 -22.05 -21.65 -17.04
N ALA A 21 -23.09 -21.87 -17.84
CA ALA A 21 -22.95 -22.16 -19.27
C ALA A 21 -22.40 -20.96 -20.06
N ALA A 22 -22.63 -19.74 -19.58
CA ALA A 22 -22.16 -18.50 -20.20
C ALA A 22 -20.71 -18.15 -19.88
N GLN A 23 -20.05 -18.84 -18.91
CA GLN A 23 -18.65 -18.54 -18.55
C GLN A 23 -17.70 -18.78 -19.73
N ARG A 24 -16.72 -17.91 -19.86
CA ARG A 24 -15.62 -18.04 -20.84
C ARG A 24 -14.29 -17.76 -20.14
N PRO A 25 -13.35 -18.71 -20.09
CA PRO A 25 -13.50 -20.13 -20.51
C PRO A 25 -14.58 -20.86 -19.70
N GLY A 26 -15.11 -21.94 -20.23
CA GLY A 26 -16.11 -22.77 -19.57
C GLY A 26 -15.61 -23.34 -18.24
N VAL A 27 -16.52 -23.63 -17.32
CA VAL A 27 -16.18 -24.17 -15.99
C VAL A 27 -15.34 -25.45 -16.14
N GLY A 28 -14.17 -25.51 -15.47
CA GLY A 28 -13.21 -26.61 -15.56
C GLY A 28 -12.30 -26.56 -16.81
N ARG A 29 -12.35 -25.50 -17.63
CA ARG A 29 -11.54 -25.35 -18.84
C ARG A 29 -10.54 -24.18 -18.77
N VAL A 30 -10.25 -23.67 -17.55
CA VAL A 30 -9.21 -22.65 -17.35
C VAL A 30 -7.85 -23.28 -17.57
N THR A 31 -7.02 -22.66 -18.40
CA THR A 31 -5.61 -23.03 -18.60
C THR A 31 -4.74 -22.10 -17.77
N TRP A 32 -4.00 -22.67 -16.84
CA TRP A 32 -3.18 -21.90 -15.90
C TRP A 32 -1.78 -21.56 -16.45
N GLY A 33 -1.28 -22.29 -17.46
CA GLY A 33 0.05 -22.06 -18.02
C GLY A 33 1.14 -22.10 -16.95
N ASP A 34 2.03 -21.11 -16.95
CA ASP A 34 3.13 -21.00 -15.99
C ASP A 34 2.66 -20.75 -14.55
N PHE A 35 1.42 -20.33 -14.36
CA PHE A 35 0.81 -20.15 -13.04
C PHE A 35 0.22 -21.44 -12.43
N ALA A 36 0.33 -22.59 -13.13
CA ALA A 36 -0.11 -23.90 -12.63
C ALA A 36 0.83 -24.48 -11.56
N ARG A 37 1.21 -23.68 -10.60
CA ARG A 37 2.14 -24.02 -9.51
C ARG A 37 1.62 -23.58 -8.16
N LEU A 38 2.01 -24.28 -7.09
CA LEU A 38 1.62 -23.95 -5.71
C LEU A 38 2.60 -22.97 -5.03
N ARG A 39 3.72 -22.68 -5.68
CA ARG A 39 4.72 -21.72 -5.21
C ARG A 39 4.88 -20.62 -6.24
N PRO A 40 5.23 -19.40 -5.83
CA PRO A 40 5.47 -18.31 -6.77
C PRO A 40 6.61 -18.65 -7.74
N ILE A 41 6.67 -17.97 -8.86
CA ILE A 41 7.79 -18.05 -9.82
C ILE A 41 9.06 -17.48 -9.18
N ASN A 42 8.89 -16.38 -8.44
CA ASN A 42 9.93 -15.79 -7.61
C ASN A 42 9.37 -15.50 -6.21
N SER A 43 10.00 -16.03 -5.17
CA SER A 43 9.53 -15.91 -3.79
C SER A 43 9.91 -14.57 -3.14
N ASN A 44 10.80 -13.80 -3.76
CA ASN A 44 11.25 -12.49 -3.30
C ASN A 44 10.59 -11.36 -4.09
N TRP A 45 9.25 -11.34 -4.15
CA TRP A 45 8.40 -10.33 -4.80
C TRP A 45 8.77 -9.96 -6.24
N GLY A 46 9.70 -10.66 -6.87
CA GLY A 46 10.20 -10.38 -8.21
C GLY A 46 11.50 -9.58 -8.26
N PHE A 47 12.15 -9.32 -7.13
CA PHE A 47 13.40 -8.55 -7.11
C PHE A 47 14.53 -9.14 -7.98
N GLU A 48 14.62 -10.47 -8.08
CA GLU A 48 15.60 -11.12 -8.98
C GLU A 48 15.18 -11.08 -10.45
N ARG A 49 13.95 -10.64 -10.76
CA ARG A 49 13.45 -10.52 -12.14
C ARG A 49 13.44 -9.07 -12.64
N GLY A 50 13.47 -8.12 -11.71
CA GLY A 50 13.45 -6.69 -12.02
C GLY A 50 12.77 -5.88 -10.91
N THR A 51 12.06 -4.83 -11.27
CA THR A 51 11.30 -4.03 -10.32
C THR A 51 10.01 -4.75 -9.95
N PRO A 52 9.77 -5.06 -8.67
CA PRO A 52 8.48 -5.59 -8.21
C PRO A 52 7.31 -4.69 -8.60
N ILE A 53 6.14 -5.28 -8.82
CA ILE A 53 4.96 -4.53 -9.30
C ILE A 53 4.50 -3.48 -8.27
N ASP A 54 4.55 -3.78 -6.99
CA ASP A 54 4.23 -2.82 -5.93
C ASP A 54 5.23 -1.66 -5.91
N ARG A 55 6.53 -1.93 -6.10
CA ARG A 55 7.58 -0.90 -6.18
C ARG A 55 7.38 0.02 -7.38
N TYR A 56 6.95 -0.48 -8.52
CA TYR A 56 6.57 0.33 -9.66
C TYR A 56 5.49 1.36 -9.27
N TYR A 57 4.43 0.95 -8.58
CA TYR A 57 3.38 1.87 -8.15
C TYR A 57 3.85 2.85 -7.08
N ILE A 58 4.67 2.40 -6.11
CA ILE A 58 5.26 3.26 -5.08
C ILE A 58 6.12 4.35 -5.72
N GLU A 59 7.02 3.97 -6.61
CA GLU A 59 7.93 4.91 -7.27
C GLU A 59 7.17 5.91 -8.14
N LYS A 60 6.18 5.46 -8.89
CA LYS A 60 5.32 6.33 -9.69
C LYS A 60 4.53 7.33 -8.84
N PHE A 61 3.98 6.87 -7.71
CA PHE A 61 3.30 7.73 -6.74
C PHE A 61 4.22 8.80 -6.17
N LEU A 62 5.43 8.43 -5.75
CA LEU A 62 6.40 9.37 -5.19
C LEU A 62 6.93 10.36 -6.23
N GLU A 63 7.13 9.92 -7.47
CA GLU A 63 7.51 10.79 -8.58
C GLU A 63 6.44 11.86 -8.85
N GLN A 64 5.17 11.46 -8.92
CA GLN A 64 4.03 12.37 -9.12
C GLN A 64 3.89 13.38 -7.97
N ASN A 65 4.29 12.99 -6.77
CA ASN A 65 4.22 13.83 -5.57
C ASN A 65 5.56 14.43 -5.15
N ALA A 66 6.57 14.40 -6.02
CA ALA A 66 7.94 14.85 -5.72
C ALA A 66 8.02 16.33 -5.27
N ALA A 67 7.08 17.18 -5.70
CA ALA A 67 6.99 18.58 -5.28
C ALA A 67 6.71 18.73 -3.78
N HIS A 68 6.10 17.75 -3.12
CA HIS A 68 5.84 17.74 -1.69
C HIS A 68 7.05 17.28 -0.86
N ILE A 69 8.02 16.61 -1.48
CA ILE A 69 9.25 16.13 -0.82
C ILE A 69 10.24 17.29 -0.75
N ARG A 70 10.12 18.09 0.30
CA ARG A 70 10.89 19.34 0.49
C ARG A 70 11.04 19.72 1.96
N GLY A 71 11.94 20.68 2.24
CA GLY A 71 12.20 21.16 3.60
C GLY A 71 12.83 20.05 4.45
N ARG A 72 12.35 19.89 5.67
CA ARG A 72 12.78 18.78 6.52
C ARG A 72 11.91 17.57 6.31
N VAL A 73 12.49 16.49 5.80
CA VAL A 73 11.78 15.27 5.40
C VAL A 73 12.15 14.13 6.33
N LEU A 74 11.14 13.40 6.82
CA LEU A 74 11.28 12.11 7.49
C LEU A 74 10.93 10.99 6.55
N GLU A 75 11.78 9.96 6.47
CA GLU A 75 11.46 8.70 5.80
C GLU A 75 11.61 7.54 6.78
N VAL A 76 10.71 6.55 6.72
CA VAL A 76 10.75 5.39 7.62
C VAL A 76 11.71 4.35 7.07
N ALA A 77 12.55 3.81 7.93
CA ALA A 77 13.57 2.78 7.69
C ALA A 77 14.75 3.20 6.81
N GLY A 78 14.59 4.14 5.90
CA GLY A 78 15.64 4.60 4.99
C GLY A 78 15.48 6.07 4.60
N ASN A 79 16.22 6.52 3.57
CA ASN A 79 16.04 7.84 2.94
C ASN A 79 16.30 7.81 1.43
N GLU A 80 16.16 6.65 0.85
CA GLU A 80 16.42 6.42 -0.57
C GLU A 80 15.41 7.18 -1.44
N TYR A 81 14.14 7.19 -1.07
CA TYR A 81 13.10 7.94 -1.78
C TYR A 81 13.24 9.45 -1.58
N THR A 82 13.58 9.89 -0.37
CA THR A 82 13.89 11.31 -0.10
C THR A 82 15.01 11.81 -1.01
N LYS A 83 16.10 11.05 -1.17
CA LYS A 83 17.22 11.39 -2.06
C LYS A 83 16.81 11.36 -3.52
N LYS A 84 16.08 10.30 -3.95
CA LYS A 84 15.69 10.09 -5.34
C LYS A 84 14.74 11.17 -5.85
N TYR A 85 13.73 11.52 -5.06
CA TYR A 85 12.62 12.37 -5.49
C TYR A 85 12.65 13.78 -4.89
N GLY A 86 13.30 14.02 -3.75
CA GLY A 86 13.41 15.34 -3.11
C GLY A 86 14.46 16.22 -3.77
N GLY A 87 15.64 15.67 -4.05
CA GLY A 87 16.75 16.41 -4.64
C GLY A 87 17.15 17.63 -3.80
N ASN A 88 17.39 18.75 -4.45
CA ASN A 88 17.82 20.02 -3.82
C ASN A 88 16.66 20.77 -3.11
N ARG A 89 15.45 20.26 -3.11
CA ARG A 89 14.32 20.81 -2.33
C ARG A 89 14.34 20.40 -0.86
N VAL A 90 15.19 19.42 -0.50
CA VAL A 90 15.29 18.88 0.85
C VAL A 90 16.42 19.59 1.61
N ASP A 91 16.05 20.28 2.68
CA ASP A 91 17.01 20.97 3.55
C ASP A 91 17.66 20.00 4.55
N LYS A 92 16.87 19.06 5.05
CA LYS A 92 17.31 18.02 5.98
C LYS A 92 16.53 16.73 5.77
N SER A 93 17.25 15.60 5.66
CA SER A 93 16.69 14.25 5.58
C SER A 93 16.92 13.53 6.89
N ASP A 94 15.84 13.12 7.55
CA ASP A 94 15.86 12.31 8.76
C ASP A 94 15.33 10.89 8.44
N ILE A 95 15.85 9.89 9.16
CA ILE A 95 15.45 8.50 9.06
C ILE A 95 14.85 8.08 10.39
N LEU A 96 13.60 7.61 10.37
CA LEU A 96 12.92 7.03 11.52
C LEU A 96 13.18 5.52 11.58
N HIS A 97 13.57 5.03 12.74
CA HIS A 97 13.61 3.59 13.02
C HIS A 97 13.05 3.33 14.42
N HIS A 98 12.41 2.17 14.62
CA HIS A 98 11.77 1.84 15.90
C HIS A 98 12.77 1.41 16.97
N THR A 99 14.00 1.02 16.59
CA THR A 99 15.10 0.65 17.47
C THR A 99 16.40 1.28 17.02
N ASP A 100 17.44 1.17 17.85
CA ASP A 100 18.82 1.59 17.55
C ASP A 100 19.58 0.69 16.58
N GLY A 101 18.91 -0.35 16.04
CA GLY A 101 19.52 -1.31 15.10
C GLY A 101 19.90 -0.75 13.74
N ASN A 102 19.42 0.45 13.36
CA ASN A 102 19.79 1.09 12.12
C ASN A 102 20.79 2.22 12.38
N PRO A 103 22.09 2.06 12.01
CA PRO A 103 23.13 3.08 12.26
C PRO A 103 22.92 4.38 11.47
N ARG A 104 22.04 4.40 10.47
CA ARG A 104 21.65 5.61 9.72
C ARG A 104 20.45 6.33 10.31
N ALA A 105 19.77 5.74 11.29
CA ALA A 105 18.62 6.36 11.93
C ALA A 105 19.05 7.66 12.64
N THR A 106 18.30 8.73 12.38
CA THR A 106 18.49 10.03 13.04
C THR A 106 17.43 10.27 14.11
N ILE A 107 16.35 9.50 14.07
CA ILE A 107 15.26 9.49 15.04
C ILE A 107 14.94 8.03 15.38
N ILE A 108 15.00 7.71 16.66
CA ILE A 108 14.58 6.41 17.17
C ILE A 108 13.28 6.65 17.93
N ALA A 109 12.19 6.07 17.43
CA ALA A 109 10.89 6.16 18.07
C ALA A 109 9.97 5.02 17.61
N ASP A 110 9.25 4.45 18.55
CA ASP A 110 8.12 3.58 18.27
C ASP A 110 6.90 4.45 17.92
N LEU A 111 6.35 4.26 16.74
CA LEU A 111 5.15 4.98 16.28
C LEU A 111 3.92 4.71 17.15
N THR A 112 3.90 3.62 17.91
CA THR A 112 2.80 3.28 18.81
C THR A 112 2.91 3.93 20.18
N ASP A 113 4.07 4.51 20.52
CA ASP A 113 4.30 5.20 21.79
C ASP A 113 4.16 6.73 21.61
N PRO A 114 3.08 7.34 22.15
CA PRO A 114 2.85 8.76 21.98
C PRO A 114 3.86 9.65 22.73
N SER A 115 4.68 9.08 23.62
CA SER A 115 5.74 9.83 24.33
C SER A 115 7.02 9.97 23.52
N GLN A 116 7.18 9.20 22.44
CA GLN A 116 8.38 9.17 21.62
C GLN A 116 8.25 10.00 20.36
N GLY A 117 9.42 10.41 19.84
CA GLY A 117 9.53 11.18 18.61
C GLY A 117 9.19 12.68 18.76
N PRO A 118 9.38 13.46 17.70
CA PRO A 118 9.26 14.91 17.76
C PRO A 118 7.82 15.40 17.55
N ASP A 119 7.58 16.66 17.94
CA ASP A 119 6.34 17.37 17.64
C ASP A 119 6.57 18.41 16.54
N ALA A 120 5.66 18.48 15.56
CA ALA A 120 5.59 19.50 14.53
C ALA A 120 6.95 19.85 13.88
N LEU A 121 7.69 18.83 13.45
CA LEU A 121 9.06 18.96 12.99
C LEU A 121 9.24 18.85 11.47
N PHE A 122 8.37 18.06 10.79
CA PHE A 122 8.56 17.70 9.40
C PHE A 122 7.63 18.45 8.46
N ASP A 123 8.20 18.90 7.35
CA ASP A 123 7.46 19.48 6.23
C ASP A 123 6.86 18.36 5.35
N CYS A 124 7.54 17.19 5.29
CA CYS A 124 7.08 16.01 4.61
C CYS A 124 7.47 14.73 5.38
N ILE A 125 6.57 13.76 5.40
CA ILE A 125 6.86 12.40 5.89
C ILE A 125 6.60 11.42 4.76
N ILE A 126 7.56 10.53 4.48
CA ILE A 126 7.43 9.39 3.56
C ILE A 126 7.31 8.13 4.41
N CYS A 127 6.14 7.49 4.37
CA CYS A 127 5.83 6.27 5.11
C CYS A 127 5.35 5.19 4.13
N THR A 128 6.30 4.48 3.50
CA THR A 128 5.99 3.46 2.51
C THR A 128 6.11 2.08 3.11
N GLN A 129 5.10 1.21 2.87
CA GLN A 129 5.11 -0.20 3.27
C GLN A 129 5.56 -0.41 4.73
N THR A 130 4.96 0.35 5.65
CA THR A 130 5.33 0.34 7.08
C THR A 130 4.19 -0.12 7.97
N LEU A 131 2.96 0.40 7.74
CA LEU A 131 1.86 0.21 8.68
C LEU A 131 1.41 -1.26 8.82
N GLN A 132 1.66 -2.11 7.84
CA GLN A 132 1.36 -3.54 7.95
C GLN A 132 2.14 -4.23 9.06
N PHE A 133 3.29 -3.69 9.45
CA PHE A 133 4.16 -4.21 10.51
C PHE A 133 3.86 -3.61 11.91
N VAL A 134 2.92 -2.68 11.99
CA VAL A 134 2.53 -2.02 13.23
C VAL A 134 1.15 -2.50 13.66
N TYR A 135 1.04 -3.19 14.82
CA TYR A 135 -0.25 -3.74 15.25
C TYR A 135 -1.26 -2.63 15.58
N ASP A 136 -0.86 -1.62 16.37
CA ASP A 136 -1.69 -0.45 16.65
C ASP A 136 -1.49 0.63 15.58
N VAL A 137 -2.13 0.43 14.44
CA VAL A 137 -2.07 1.37 13.31
C VAL A 137 -2.68 2.73 13.63
N SER A 138 -3.62 2.80 14.60
CA SER A 138 -4.25 4.05 15.01
C SER A 138 -3.25 4.92 15.75
N ALA A 139 -2.53 4.37 16.73
CA ALA A 139 -1.46 5.07 17.43
C ALA A 139 -0.34 5.54 16.47
N ALA A 140 0.01 4.70 15.49
CA ALA A 140 1.00 5.08 14.49
C ALA A 140 0.56 6.29 13.64
N VAL A 141 -0.70 6.34 13.22
CA VAL A 141 -1.23 7.49 12.45
C VAL A 141 -1.28 8.75 13.31
N THR A 142 -1.66 8.65 14.60
CA THR A 142 -1.60 9.76 15.55
C THR A 142 -0.18 10.30 15.69
N SER A 143 0.84 9.43 15.80
CA SER A 143 2.25 9.84 15.86
C SER A 143 2.71 10.53 14.58
N LEU A 144 2.38 9.97 13.40
CA LEU A 144 2.71 10.59 12.11
C LEU A 144 2.07 11.97 11.96
N HIS A 145 0.80 12.12 12.39
CA HIS A 145 0.12 13.42 12.42
C HIS A 145 0.84 14.40 13.35
N ARG A 146 1.20 13.98 14.57
CA ARG A 146 1.92 14.81 15.55
C ARG A 146 3.28 15.29 15.01
N PHE A 147 4.02 14.42 14.33
CA PHE A 147 5.34 14.74 13.78
C PHE A 147 5.31 15.79 12.65
N LEU A 148 4.19 15.85 11.90
CA LEU A 148 4.02 16.86 10.86
C LEU A 148 3.85 18.26 11.44
N LYS A 149 4.49 19.24 10.80
CA LYS A 149 4.18 20.68 10.99
C LYS A 149 2.75 20.96 10.50
N PRO A 150 2.12 22.05 10.99
CA PRO A 150 0.97 22.63 10.29
C PRO A 150 1.31 22.86 8.81
N GLY A 151 0.42 22.47 7.90
CA GLY A 151 0.66 22.52 6.45
C GLY A 151 1.55 21.39 5.89
N GLY A 152 2.13 20.53 6.74
CA GLY A 152 2.98 19.40 6.35
C GLY A 152 2.21 18.30 5.61
N ILE A 153 2.94 17.48 4.84
CA ILE A 153 2.39 16.42 3.97
C ILE A 153 2.89 15.05 4.40
N LEU A 154 1.99 14.09 4.51
CA LEU A 154 2.30 12.67 4.63
C LEU A 154 2.08 12.00 3.26
N LEU A 155 3.12 11.39 2.72
CA LEU A 155 3.07 10.49 1.57
C LEU A 155 3.15 9.05 2.10
N MET A 156 2.04 8.33 1.97
CA MET A 156 1.91 6.98 2.55
C MET A 156 1.58 5.94 1.49
N THR A 157 2.16 4.75 1.65
CA THR A 157 1.70 3.57 0.89
C THR A 157 1.52 2.38 1.82
N VAL A 158 0.48 1.59 1.56
CA VAL A 158 0.17 0.37 2.31
C VAL A 158 -0.25 -0.77 1.38
N PRO A 159 0.02 -2.05 1.75
CA PRO A 159 -0.35 -3.18 0.92
C PRO A 159 -1.85 -3.48 0.99
N GLY A 160 -2.44 -3.78 -0.16
CA GLY A 160 -3.76 -4.40 -0.26
C GLY A 160 -3.62 -5.91 -0.52
N ILE A 161 -3.58 -6.33 -1.79
CA ILE A 161 -3.36 -7.73 -2.15
C ILE A 161 -1.85 -8.01 -2.15
N SER A 162 -1.39 -8.75 -1.15
CA SER A 162 0.03 -9.09 -1.00
C SER A 162 0.19 -10.40 -0.21
N GLN A 163 1.29 -11.10 -0.47
CA GLN A 163 1.74 -12.20 0.37
C GLN A 163 2.29 -11.69 1.71
N ILE A 164 2.44 -12.59 2.68
CA ILE A 164 3.12 -12.31 3.95
C ILE A 164 4.63 -12.32 3.72
N SER A 165 5.35 -11.44 4.42
CA SER A 165 6.82 -11.49 4.54
C SER A 165 7.20 -12.41 5.71
N PRO A 166 7.82 -13.57 5.46
CA PRO A 166 8.25 -14.46 6.55
C PRO A 166 9.27 -13.81 7.47
N GLU A 167 10.22 -13.04 6.91
CA GLU A 167 11.26 -12.36 7.67
C GLU A 167 10.69 -11.28 8.59
N ASP A 168 9.78 -10.45 8.08
CA ASP A 168 9.10 -9.43 8.88
C ASP A 168 8.17 -10.06 9.92
N MET A 169 7.49 -11.17 9.58
CA MET A 169 6.63 -11.90 10.50
C MET A 169 7.41 -12.41 11.73
N GLU A 170 8.66 -12.86 11.53
CA GLU A 170 9.51 -13.35 12.63
C GLU A 170 10.09 -12.20 13.47
N SER A 171 10.34 -11.03 12.88
CA SER A 171 11.03 -9.92 13.55
C SER A 171 10.06 -8.91 14.19
N THR A 172 9.08 -8.40 13.44
CA THR A 172 8.17 -7.32 13.88
C THR A 172 6.70 -7.71 13.84
N GLY A 173 6.36 -8.77 13.11
CA GLY A 173 5.00 -9.15 12.73
C GLY A 173 4.59 -8.50 11.39
N ASP A 174 3.69 -9.19 10.66
CA ASP A 174 3.09 -8.71 9.41
C ASP A 174 1.56 -8.88 9.53
N TYR A 175 0.89 -7.86 10.08
CA TYR A 175 -0.47 -7.94 10.63
C TYR A 175 -1.55 -7.60 9.63
N TRP A 176 -1.29 -6.61 8.73
CA TRP A 176 -2.39 -5.94 8.02
C TRP A 176 -2.26 -5.99 6.51
N ARG A 177 -3.42 -6.13 5.88
CA ARG A 177 -3.67 -5.80 4.48
C ARG A 177 -4.84 -4.83 4.45
N PHE A 178 -4.69 -3.73 3.71
CA PHE A 178 -5.62 -2.60 3.77
C PHE A 178 -6.56 -2.57 2.57
N THR A 179 -7.67 -1.87 2.74
CA THR A 179 -8.55 -1.42 1.68
C THR A 179 -8.65 0.10 1.70
N THR A 180 -9.10 0.72 0.62
CA THR A 180 -9.37 2.18 0.61
C THR A 180 -10.29 2.60 1.75
N ALA A 181 -11.31 1.78 2.07
CA ALA A 181 -12.25 2.05 3.16
C ALA A 181 -11.56 2.02 4.54
N THR A 182 -10.68 1.04 4.78
CA THR A 182 -9.91 0.95 6.03
C THR A 182 -8.98 2.14 6.17
N LEU A 183 -8.23 2.46 5.11
CA LEU A 183 -7.25 3.55 5.12
C LEU A 183 -7.94 4.91 5.28
N GLN A 184 -9.07 5.14 4.59
CA GLN A 184 -9.88 6.36 4.76
C GLN A 184 -10.33 6.54 6.20
N ARG A 185 -10.90 5.49 6.82
CA ARG A 185 -11.38 5.55 8.20
C ARG A 185 -10.24 5.82 9.18
N LEU A 186 -9.09 5.19 8.96
CA LEU A 186 -7.90 5.33 9.80
C LEU A 186 -7.35 6.77 9.75
N LEU A 187 -7.16 7.31 8.55
CA LEU A 187 -6.62 8.66 8.35
C LEU A 187 -7.61 9.75 8.78
N SER A 188 -8.92 9.56 8.55
CA SER A 188 -9.95 10.54 8.96
C SER A 188 -10.17 10.62 10.47
N ALA A 189 -9.51 9.79 11.27
CA ALA A 189 -9.49 9.94 12.73
C ALA A 189 -8.62 11.12 13.18
N GLU A 190 -7.57 11.46 12.42
CA GLU A 190 -6.58 12.48 12.76
C GLU A 190 -6.57 13.66 11.77
N PHE A 191 -6.99 13.47 10.53
CA PHE A 191 -6.97 14.46 9.46
C PHE A 191 -8.39 14.76 8.98
N ALA A 192 -8.63 16.01 8.54
CA ALA A 192 -9.90 16.34 7.91
C ALA A 192 -10.10 15.56 6.60
N ALA A 193 -11.35 15.17 6.31
CA ALA A 193 -11.64 14.34 5.15
C ALA A 193 -11.19 14.97 3.82
N ASP A 194 -11.29 16.29 3.70
CA ASP A 194 -10.87 17.04 2.51
C ASP A 194 -9.35 17.14 2.34
N ASP A 195 -8.59 16.83 3.40
CA ASP A 195 -7.13 16.80 3.40
C ASP A 195 -6.56 15.40 3.12
N VAL A 196 -7.41 14.41 2.86
CA VAL A 196 -7.03 13.00 2.62
C VAL A 196 -7.40 12.61 1.21
N SER A 197 -6.39 12.33 0.36
CA SER A 197 -6.57 11.78 -0.98
C SER A 197 -5.99 10.37 -1.03
N ILE A 198 -6.82 9.38 -1.36
CA ILE A 198 -6.42 7.97 -1.42
C ILE A 198 -6.68 7.44 -2.82
N GLU A 199 -5.69 6.74 -3.37
CA GLU A 199 -5.81 5.99 -4.62
C GLU A 199 -5.48 4.51 -4.39
N SER A 200 -6.11 3.64 -5.18
CA SER A 200 -5.75 2.22 -5.23
C SER A 200 -5.19 1.88 -6.60
N HIS A 201 -4.16 1.06 -6.60
CA HIS A 201 -3.47 0.60 -7.80
C HIS A 201 -3.60 -0.90 -7.94
N GLY A 202 -3.65 -1.36 -9.19
CA GLY A 202 -3.69 -2.77 -9.53
C GLY A 202 -5.01 -3.22 -10.14
N ASN A 203 -4.96 -4.40 -10.72
CA ASN A 203 -6.04 -5.15 -11.32
C ASN A 203 -5.79 -6.64 -11.12
N VAL A 204 -6.69 -7.51 -11.58
CA VAL A 204 -6.54 -8.96 -11.41
C VAL A 204 -5.23 -9.49 -11.99
N LYS A 205 -4.79 -8.98 -13.16
CA LYS A 205 -3.57 -9.46 -13.83
C LYS A 205 -2.31 -9.04 -13.07
N SER A 206 -2.19 -7.77 -12.70
CA SER A 206 -1.06 -7.26 -11.92
C SER A 206 -1.01 -7.90 -10.53
N SER A 207 -2.16 -8.17 -9.89
CA SER A 207 -2.22 -8.85 -8.59
C SER A 207 -1.74 -10.30 -8.67
N ILE A 208 -2.16 -11.06 -9.69
CA ILE A 208 -1.67 -12.42 -9.93
C ILE A 208 -0.16 -12.39 -10.22
N GLY A 209 0.29 -11.48 -11.08
CA GLY A 209 1.71 -11.29 -11.40
C GLY A 209 2.55 -11.00 -10.14
N PHE A 210 2.08 -10.07 -9.30
CA PHE A 210 2.74 -9.72 -8.05
C PHE A 210 2.84 -10.91 -7.08
N LEU A 211 1.75 -11.64 -6.87
CA LEU A 211 1.74 -12.83 -6.02
C LEU A 211 2.63 -13.96 -6.55
N HIS A 212 2.91 -13.99 -7.84
CA HIS A 212 3.86 -14.91 -8.46
C HIS A 212 5.28 -14.36 -8.55
N GLY A 213 5.52 -13.11 -8.12
CA GLY A 213 6.83 -12.46 -8.19
C GLY A 213 7.27 -12.15 -9.62
N ILE A 214 6.33 -11.74 -10.49
CA ILE A 214 6.60 -11.18 -11.82
C ILE A 214 7.06 -9.74 -11.65
N ALA A 215 8.09 -9.35 -12.39
CA ALA A 215 8.55 -7.95 -12.41
C ALA A 215 7.59 -7.06 -13.24
N ALA A 216 7.53 -5.78 -12.90
CA ALA A 216 6.70 -4.81 -13.62
C ALA A 216 7.06 -4.73 -15.11
N THR A 217 8.34 -4.89 -15.46
CA THR A 217 8.82 -4.89 -16.84
C THR A 217 8.35 -6.08 -17.69
N GLU A 218 7.76 -7.10 -17.07
CA GLU A 218 7.18 -8.26 -17.76
C GLU A 218 5.70 -8.05 -18.14
N LEU A 219 5.11 -6.93 -17.72
CA LEU A 219 3.75 -6.52 -18.09
C LEU A 219 3.80 -5.24 -18.93
N PRO A 220 2.93 -5.09 -19.93
CA PRO A 220 2.73 -3.82 -20.62
C PRO A 220 2.37 -2.70 -19.63
N GLU A 221 2.96 -1.52 -19.80
CA GLU A 221 2.70 -0.41 -18.87
C GLU A 221 1.23 0.00 -18.87
N GLU A 222 0.58 -0.02 -20.04
CA GLU A 222 -0.84 0.28 -20.15
C GLU A 222 -1.74 -0.65 -19.31
N GLU A 223 -1.31 -1.89 -19.08
CA GLU A 223 -2.03 -2.83 -18.22
C GLU A 223 -1.77 -2.57 -16.74
N LEU A 224 -0.56 -2.13 -16.37
CA LEU A 224 -0.23 -1.71 -15.00
C LEU A 224 -1.01 -0.45 -14.60
N LEU A 225 -1.23 0.46 -15.54
CA LEU A 225 -1.96 1.71 -15.32
C LEU A 225 -3.48 1.55 -15.18
N GLN A 226 -4.03 0.41 -15.59
CA GLN A 226 -5.45 0.12 -15.40
C GLN A 226 -5.70 -0.34 -13.97
N SER A 227 -6.41 0.48 -13.19
CA SER A 227 -6.82 0.13 -11.82
C SER A 227 -8.24 -0.41 -11.79
N ASP A 228 -8.45 -1.47 -11.00
CA ASP A 228 -9.76 -2.03 -10.68
C ASP A 228 -9.97 -1.99 -9.17
N LEU A 229 -11.00 -1.27 -8.72
CA LEU A 229 -11.30 -1.08 -7.30
C LEU A 229 -11.57 -2.37 -6.54
N GLN A 230 -11.84 -3.48 -7.23
CA GLN A 230 -12.02 -4.80 -6.62
C GLN A 230 -10.68 -5.49 -6.36
N PHE A 231 -9.59 -5.05 -7.01
CA PHE A 231 -8.26 -5.67 -6.94
C PHE A 231 -7.21 -4.64 -6.48
N GLN A 232 -7.38 -4.15 -5.26
CA GLN A 232 -6.51 -3.17 -4.65
C GLN A 232 -5.19 -3.81 -4.25
N LEU A 233 -4.17 -3.79 -5.11
CA LEU A 233 -2.86 -4.37 -4.84
C LEU A 233 -2.07 -3.47 -3.90
N LEU A 234 -2.00 -2.18 -4.21
CA LEU A 234 -1.33 -1.15 -3.43
C LEU A 234 -2.29 0.02 -3.22
N LEU A 235 -2.25 0.62 -2.04
CA LEU A 235 -2.92 1.87 -1.75
C LEU A 235 -1.90 2.95 -1.51
N THR A 236 -2.18 4.14 -2.04
CA THR A 236 -1.38 5.35 -1.81
C THR A 236 -2.24 6.42 -1.18
N ALA A 237 -1.65 7.24 -0.32
CA ALA A 237 -2.34 8.37 0.27
C ALA A 237 -1.44 9.62 0.30
N VAL A 238 -2.01 10.74 -0.12
CA VAL A 238 -1.49 12.08 0.12
C VAL A 238 -2.36 12.71 1.19
N VAL A 239 -1.75 13.06 2.31
CA VAL A 239 -2.48 13.60 3.45
C VAL A 239 -1.84 14.91 3.89
N ARG A 240 -2.65 15.94 4.08
CA ARG A 240 -2.21 17.27 4.53
C ARG A 240 -2.62 17.51 5.97
N LYS A 241 -1.69 17.96 6.81
CA LYS A 241 -2.04 18.51 8.11
C LYS A 241 -2.49 19.96 7.92
N PRO A 242 -3.67 20.36 8.42
CA PRO A 242 -4.13 21.74 8.33
C PRO A 242 -3.11 22.74 8.91
N SER A 243 -3.15 23.99 8.42
CA SER A 243 -2.27 25.08 8.87
C SER A 243 -2.72 25.65 10.20
#